data_62f3a5bc3a9972c426d704a1eb640768
#
_entry.id   62f3a5bc3a9972c426d704a1eb640768
#
_cell.length_a   1.000
_cell.length_b   1.000
_cell.length_c   1.000
_cell.angle_alpha   90.00
_cell.angle_beta   90.00
_cell.angle_gamma   90.00
#
_symmetry.space_group_name_H-M   'P 1'
#
loop_
_entity.id
_entity.type
_entity.pdbx_description
1 polymer ?
#
loop_
_entity_poly.entity_id
_entity_poly.type
_entity_poly.pdbx_seq_one_letter_code
_entity_poly.pdbx_strand_id
1 'polypeptide(L)'
;MKNLGKKAGHGAPEKTASMKKAGPGTPEKAASLKKAEHGTPEKAASLKKNVQEKKKKPDVPGEWLYFAPQAVGVRQIADALEEACEMEIWQEAGVLEIMYSGESSMDMEEGTIHPKDQVTAAFAEKHGCDRVYLVTFSAEEYEKALSVMRRILQECGGIFCGDTEDFMPLLTE
;
A
#
# COMPACT_ATOMS: atom_id res chain seq x y z
N MET A 1 5.02 -58.35 13.48
CA MET A 1 3.70 -58.22 14.10
C MET A 1 3.17 -56.84 13.68
N LYS A 2 2.41 -56.78 12.58
CA LYS A 2 0.95 -56.66 12.50
C LYS A 2 0.40 -55.59 13.45
N ASN A 3 0.00 -54.39 12.91
CA ASN A 3 -1.41 -54.08 12.79
C ASN A 3 -1.65 -52.89 11.86
N LEU A 4 -2.53 -53.17 10.92
CA LEU A 4 -3.23 -52.23 10.06
C LEU A 4 -4.32 -51.51 10.83
N GLY A 5 -4.61 -50.25 10.47
CA GLY A 5 -5.79 -49.49 10.89
C GLY A 5 -6.18 -48.44 9.86
N LYS A 6 -6.90 -48.86 8.84
CA LYS A 6 -7.70 -48.03 7.93
C LYS A 6 -8.81 -47.33 8.69
N LYS A 7 -9.06 -46.05 8.41
CA LYS A 7 -10.44 -45.57 8.22
C LYS A 7 -10.47 -44.29 7.40
N ALA A 8 -11.14 -44.44 6.28
CA ALA A 8 -11.62 -43.40 5.40
C ALA A 8 -12.84 -42.70 6.05
N GLY A 9 -13.01 -41.42 5.80
CA GLY A 9 -14.22 -40.64 6.10
C GLY A 9 -14.41 -39.59 5.04
N HIS A 10 -15.24 -39.94 4.07
CA HIS A 10 -15.82 -39.07 3.05
C HIS A 10 -16.84 -38.13 3.71
N GLY A 11 -16.88 -36.90 3.25
CA GLY A 11 -17.94 -35.96 3.58
C GLY A 11 -17.80 -34.68 2.75
N ALA A 12 -18.37 -34.75 1.55
CA ALA A 12 -18.78 -33.56 0.78
C ALA A 12 -20.30 -33.73 0.54
N PRO A 13 -20.98 -32.78 -0.09
CA PRO A 13 -21.11 -31.31 0.13
C PRO A 13 -22.60 -30.95 0.27
N GLU A 14 -22.95 -29.81 0.67
CA GLU A 14 -24.30 -29.29 0.43
C GLU A 14 -24.32 -27.87 -0.07
N LYS A 15 -24.77 -27.78 -1.33
CA LYS A 15 -25.19 -26.55 -2.00
C LYS A 15 -26.56 -26.14 -1.47
N THR A 16 -26.74 -24.90 -1.12
CA THR A 16 -28.05 -24.27 -1.20
C THR A 16 -27.96 -22.93 -1.90
N ALA A 17 -28.46 -22.95 -3.12
CA ALA A 17 -28.83 -21.77 -3.86
C ALA A 17 -30.17 -21.23 -3.31
N SER A 18 -30.28 -19.93 -3.15
CA SER A 18 -31.60 -19.29 -3.11
C SER A 18 -31.58 -18.02 -3.92
N MET A 19 -32.41 -18.07 -4.92
CA MET A 19 -32.77 -17.03 -5.88
C MET A 19 -33.83 -16.09 -5.32
N LYS A 20 -33.92 -14.94 -6.04
CA LYS A 20 -35.07 -13.99 -6.20
C LYS A 20 -35.08 -12.82 -5.20
N LYS A 21 -35.29 -11.58 -5.63
CA LYS A 21 -36.27 -11.09 -6.60
C LYS A 21 -35.92 -9.67 -7.02
N ALA A 22 -36.11 -9.39 -8.29
CA ALA A 22 -36.13 -8.07 -8.91
C ALA A 22 -37.41 -7.30 -8.56
N GLY A 23 -37.32 -5.99 -8.62
CA GLY A 23 -38.48 -5.12 -8.72
C GLY A 23 -38.07 -3.74 -9.25
N PRO A 24 -38.66 -3.31 -10.38
CA PRO A 24 -38.36 -2.02 -10.99
C PRO A 24 -39.40 -0.94 -10.59
N GLY A 25 -38.95 0.31 -10.61
CA GLY A 25 -39.84 1.44 -10.41
C GLY A 25 -39.22 2.76 -10.84
N THR A 26 -39.37 3.12 -12.09
CA THR A 26 -39.51 4.48 -12.61
C THR A 26 -40.95 4.59 -13.08
N PRO A 27 -41.50 5.79 -13.46
CA PRO A 27 -41.03 7.19 -13.48
C PRO A 27 -42.12 8.20 -12.99
N GLU A 28 -41.90 9.50 -13.02
CA GLU A 28 -42.73 10.53 -13.63
C GLU A 28 -42.36 11.94 -13.08
N LYS A 29 -41.92 12.77 -13.97
CA LYS A 29 -42.46 13.97 -14.58
C LYS A 29 -43.37 14.84 -13.68
N ALA A 30 -42.96 16.06 -13.48
CA ALA A 30 -43.79 17.22 -13.87
C ALA A 30 -43.00 18.54 -13.81
N ALA A 31 -43.11 19.24 -14.89
CA ALA A 31 -42.68 20.59 -15.14
C ALA A 31 -43.61 21.61 -14.46
N SER A 32 -43.08 22.76 -14.08
CA SER A 32 -43.86 24.00 -14.18
C SER A 32 -42.95 25.24 -14.20
N LEU A 33 -43.12 25.99 -15.25
CA LEU A 33 -42.63 27.35 -15.50
C LEU A 33 -43.40 28.39 -14.62
N LYS A 34 -42.71 29.50 -14.31
CA LYS A 34 -43.10 30.91 -14.40
C LYS A 34 -42.05 31.77 -13.70
N LYS A 35 -41.33 32.61 -14.36
CA LYS A 35 -41.48 33.90 -15.07
C LYS A 35 -41.52 35.11 -14.14
N ALA A 36 -40.64 36.07 -14.49
CA ALA A 36 -40.62 37.52 -14.29
C ALA A 36 -40.11 38.03 -12.91
N GLU A 37 -39.33 39.04 -12.77
CA GLU A 37 -38.77 40.16 -13.54
C GLU A 37 -38.10 41.12 -12.52
N HIS A 38 -37.08 41.82 -12.98
CA HIS A 38 -36.60 43.12 -12.53
C HIS A 38 -35.83 43.31 -11.21
N GLY A 39 -34.63 43.87 -11.38
CA GLY A 39 -33.96 44.67 -10.35
C GLY A 39 -32.43 44.58 -10.37
N THR A 40 -31.78 45.27 -11.30
CA THR A 40 -30.39 45.78 -11.10
C THR A 40 -30.49 47.10 -10.29
N PRO A 41 -29.49 47.56 -9.52
CA PRO A 41 -28.08 47.58 -9.85
C PRO A 41 -27.07 47.40 -8.71
N GLU A 42 -25.84 47.07 -9.13
CA GLU A 42 -24.59 47.67 -8.64
C GLU A 42 -24.24 47.64 -7.15
N LYS A 43 -23.33 46.75 -6.78
CA LYS A 43 -22.17 47.15 -5.97
C LYS A 43 -21.03 46.16 -6.15
N ALA A 44 -19.94 46.66 -6.68
CA ALA A 44 -18.62 46.05 -6.68
C ALA A 44 -18.25 45.60 -5.26
N ALA A 45 -17.98 44.33 -5.07
CA ALA A 45 -17.27 43.82 -3.92
C ALA A 45 -16.42 42.64 -4.35
N SER A 46 -15.16 42.97 -4.59
CA SER A 46 -13.98 42.18 -4.30
C SER A 46 -14.11 40.67 -4.47
N LEU A 47 -13.84 40.19 -5.68
CA LEU A 47 -13.44 38.84 -5.93
C LEU A 47 -12.07 38.58 -5.22
N LYS A 48 -12.14 38.16 -3.96
CA LYS A 48 -10.99 37.42 -3.39
C LYS A 48 -10.89 36.11 -4.15
N LYS A 49 -10.04 36.08 -5.18
CA LYS A 49 -9.56 34.84 -5.78
C LYS A 49 -8.93 34.02 -4.67
N ASN A 50 -9.70 33.07 -4.16
CA ASN A 50 -9.15 31.98 -3.37
C ASN A 50 -8.33 31.12 -4.33
N VAL A 51 -7.09 31.50 -4.57
CA VAL A 51 -6.09 30.63 -5.19
C VAL A 51 -5.78 29.59 -4.14
N GLN A 52 -6.58 28.53 -4.12
CA GLN A 52 -6.14 27.28 -3.54
C GLN A 52 -4.93 26.85 -4.40
N GLU A 53 -3.72 27.16 -3.92
CA GLU A 53 -2.54 26.44 -4.35
C GLU A 53 -2.83 24.95 -4.13
N LYS A 54 -3.18 24.27 -5.22
CA LYS A 54 -3.09 22.81 -5.27
C LYS A 54 -1.63 22.51 -5.00
N LYS A 55 -1.28 22.16 -3.76
CA LYS A 55 0.00 21.56 -3.42
C LYS A 55 0.19 20.44 -4.43
N LYS A 56 1.16 20.61 -5.32
CA LYS A 56 1.56 19.58 -6.27
C LYS A 56 1.89 18.37 -5.40
N LYS A 57 1.12 17.27 -5.53
CA LYS A 57 1.47 16.00 -4.86
C LYS A 57 2.91 15.70 -5.24
N PRO A 58 3.78 15.33 -4.30
CA PRO A 58 5.12 14.90 -4.65
C PRO A 58 5.01 13.78 -5.69
N ASP A 59 5.92 13.76 -6.64
CA ASP A 59 6.04 12.69 -7.62
C ASP A 59 6.65 11.50 -6.88
N VAL A 60 5.77 10.71 -6.24
CA VAL A 60 6.16 9.56 -5.42
C VAL A 60 6.19 8.35 -6.34
N PRO A 61 7.26 7.56 -6.36
CA PRO A 61 7.29 6.29 -7.06
C PRO A 61 6.13 5.39 -6.63
N GLY A 62 5.57 4.63 -7.58
CA GLY A 62 4.50 3.67 -7.27
C GLY A 62 5.00 2.45 -6.51
N GLU A 63 6.28 2.12 -6.70
CA GLU A 63 6.96 0.97 -6.11
C GLU A 63 8.29 1.41 -5.52
N TRP A 64 8.66 0.79 -4.40
CA TRP A 64 9.90 1.07 -3.68
C TRP A 64 10.65 -0.22 -3.42
N LEU A 65 11.95 -0.08 -3.23
CA LEU A 65 12.83 -1.16 -2.80
C LEU A 65 13.40 -0.83 -1.42
N TYR A 66 13.47 -1.83 -0.55
CA TYR A 66 14.24 -1.78 0.67
C TYR A 66 15.41 -2.73 0.56
N PHE A 67 16.61 -2.20 0.53
CA PHE A 67 17.85 -2.95 0.61
C PHE A 67 18.27 -3.07 2.06
N ALA A 68 18.34 -4.30 2.55
CA ALA A 68 18.58 -4.60 3.95
C ALA A 68 19.91 -5.36 4.15
N PRO A 69 20.56 -5.20 5.32
CA PRO A 69 21.65 -6.07 5.74
C PRO A 69 21.21 -7.53 5.80
N GLN A 70 22.15 -8.47 5.63
CA GLN A 70 21.85 -9.91 5.60
C GLN A 70 21.09 -10.44 6.82
N ALA A 71 21.35 -9.88 7.99
CA ALA A 71 20.69 -10.29 9.23
C ALA A 71 19.22 -9.86 9.35
N VAL A 72 18.76 -8.97 8.44
CA VAL A 72 17.42 -8.37 8.53
C VAL A 72 16.43 -9.14 7.66
N GLY A 73 15.67 -10.04 8.27
CA GLY A 73 14.53 -10.72 7.67
C GLY A 73 13.20 -10.05 8.08
N VAL A 74 12.09 -10.52 7.54
CA VAL A 74 10.74 -9.97 7.85
C VAL A 74 10.44 -9.98 9.35
N ARG A 75 10.96 -10.95 10.10
CA ARG A 75 10.77 -11.01 11.55
C ARG A 75 11.48 -9.87 12.28
N GLN A 76 12.71 -9.56 11.90
CA GLN A 76 13.46 -8.45 12.48
C GLN A 76 12.81 -7.10 12.17
N ILE A 77 12.28 -6.95 10.96
CA ILE A 77 11.52 -5.74 10.59
C ILE A 77 10.26 -5.62 11.43
N ALA A 78 9.53 -6.72 11.61
CA ALA A 78 8.32 -6.73 12.43
C ALA A 78 8.63 -6.42 13.91
N ASP A 79 9.67 -7.03 14.47
CA ASP A 79 10.09 -6.78 15.87
C ASP A 79 10.45 -5.29 16.08
N ALA A 80 11.04 -4.63 15.07
CA ALA A 80 11.33 -3.20 15.10
C ALA A 80 10.08 -2.29 15.11
N LEU A 81 8.95 -2.82 14.65
CA LEU A 81 7.69 -2.10 14.51
C LEU A 81 6.62 -2.50 15.51
N GLU A 82 6.83 -3.56 16.30
CA GLU A 82 5.82 -4.23 17.14
C GLU A 82 5.04 -3.27 18.04
N GLU A 83 5.68 -2.24 18.57
CA GLU A 83 5.02 -1.25 19.43
C GLU A 83 4.27 -0.15 18.68
N ALA A 84 4.47 -0.06 17.36
CA ALA A 84 4.02 1.09 16.56
C ALA A 84 2.91 0.78 15.57
N CYS A 85 2.83 -0.48 15.09
CA CYS A 85 1.97 -0.86 13.99
C CYS A 85 1.31 -2.22 14.24
N GLU A 86 0.08 -2.39 13.74
CA GLU A 86 -0.50 -3.72 13.56
C GLU A 86 0.09 -4.34 12.30
N MET A 87 0.40 -5.65 12.36
CA MET A 87 1.10 -6.33 11.28
C MET A 87 0.63 -7.76 11.11
N GLU A 88 0.66 -8.23 9.86
CA GLU A 88 0.56 -9.65 9.54
C GLU A 88 1.88 -10.13 8.91
N ILE A 89 2.37 -11.29 9.36
CA ILE A 89 3.68 -11.82 8.95
C ILE A 89 3.49 -13.20 8.37
N TRP A 90 3.91 -13.38 7.12
CA TRP A 90 4.04 -14.68 6.47
C TRP A 90 5.52 -15.03 6.29
N GLN A 91 6.14 -15.46 7.38
CA GLN A 91 7.60 -15.64 7.46
C GLN A 91 8.15 -16.60 6.40
N GLU A 92 7.43 -17.70 6.10
CA GLU A 92 7.86 -18.68 5.08
C GLU A 92 7.79 -18.10 3.66
N ALA A 93 6.91 -17.16 3.43
CA ALA A 93 6.78 -16.46 2.16
C ALA A 93 7.68 -15.22 2.04
N GLY A 94 8.29 -14.78 3.15
CA GLY A 94 9.06 -13.55 3.19
C GLY A 94 8.21 -12.28 3.05
N VAL A 95 6.92 -12.34 3.49
CA VAL A 95 5.97 -11.24 3.34
C VAL A 95 5.60 -10.65 4.69
N LEU A 96 5.54 -9.33 4.75
CA LEU A 96 5.12 -8.55 5.89
C LEU A 96 4.11 -7.49 5.42
N GLU A 97 2.89 -7.52 5.95
CA GLU A 97 1.90 -6.46 5.78
C GLU A 97 1.84 -5.61 7.03
N ILE A 98 2.03 -4.31 6.87
CA ILE A 98 2.02 -3.32 7.94
C ILE A 98 0.75 -2.49 7.79
N MET A 99 -0.19 -2.66 8.72
CA MET A 99 -1.48 -2.00 8.64
C MET A 99 -1.41 -0.57 9.17
N TYR A 100 -2.00 0.35 8.42
CA TYR A 100 -2.27 1.70 8.88
C TYR A 100 -3.65 1.74 9.54
N SER A 101 -3.97 2.86 10.15
CA SER A 101 -5.33 3.09 10.63
C SER A 101 -6.32 3.09 9.45
N GLY A 102 -7.25 2.15 9.42
CA GLY A 102 -8.23 1.96 8.35
C GLY A 102 -7.97 0.70 7.52
N GLU A 103 -8.30 0.74 6.23
CA GLU A 103 -8.18 -0.40 5.30
C GLU A 103 -6.91 -0.32 4.43
N SER A 104 -5.93 0.52 4.80
CA SER A 104 -4.72 0.72 4.02
C SER A 104 -3.49 0.12 4.72
N SER A 105 -2.61 -0.49 3.93
CA SER A 105 -1.39 -1.14 4.38
C SER A 105 -0.16 -0.72 3.57
N MET A 106 0.99 -1.09 4.07
CA MET A 106 2.25 -1.16 3.34
C MET A 106 2.69 -2.61 3.33
N ASP A 107 2.91 -3.14 2.14
CA ASP A 107 3.34 -4.51 1.95
C ASP A 107 4.84 -4.53 1.65
N MET A 108 5.53 -5.47 2.26
CA MET A 108 6.94 -5.76 2.02
C MET A 108 7.10 -7.23 1.65
N GLU A 109 7.64 -7.50 0.48
CA GLU A 109 7.86 -8.86 -0.02
C GLU A 109 9.36 -9.09 -0.29
N GLU A 110 9.93 -10.12 0.33
CA GLU A 110 11.33 -10.45 0.11
C GLU A 110 11.56 -10.91 -1.33
N GLY A 111 12.39 -10.17 -2.03
CA GLY A 111 12.77 -10.42 -3.40
C GLY A 111 14.13 -11.10 -3.51
N THR A 112 14.47 -11.44 -4.75
CA THR A 112 15.80 -11.97 -5.08
C THR A 112 16.45 -11.11 -6.14
N ILE A 113 17.64 -10.61 -5.88
CA ILE A 113 18.42 -9.90 -6.89
C ILE A 113 18.81 -10.90 -7.98
N HIS A 114 18.30 -10.68 -9.19
CA HIS A 114 18.57 -11.59 -10.28
C HIS A 114 20.06 -11.54 -10.68
N PRO A 115 20.76 -12.68 -10.88
CA PRO A 115 22.20 -12.70 -11.17
C PRO A 115 22.63 -11.93 -12.43
N LYS A 116 21.69 -11.65 -13.34
CA LYS A 116 21.94 -10.84 -14.56
C LYS A 116 21.69 -9.35 -14.33
N ASP A 117 21.08 -8.98 -13.23
CA ASP A 117 20.83 -7.59 -12.87
C ASP A 117 22.05 -7.03 -12.12
N GLN A 118 23.06 -6.66 -12.92
CA GLN A 118 24.32 -6.14 -12.40
C GLN A 118 24.15 -4.75 -11.75
N VAL A 119 23.14 -4.00 -12.14
CA VAL A 119 22.90 -2.65 -11.61
C VAL A 119 22.40 -2.73 -10.18
N THR A 120 21.37 -3.53 -9.95
CA THR A 120 20.82 -3.76 -8.60
C THR A 120 21.83 -4.47 -7.70
N ALA A 121 22.58 -5.45 -8.24
CA ALA A 121 23.62 -6.15 -7.47
C ALA A 121 24.75 -5.19 -7.04
N ALA A 122 25.24 -4.34 -7.93
CA ALA A 122 26.28 -3.36 -7.62
C ALA A 122 25.79 -2.29 -6.63
N PHE A 123 24.52 -1.91 -6.72
CA PHE A 123 23.91 -0.98 -5.75
C PHE A 123 23.87 -1.61 -4.36
N ALA A 124 23.37 -2.84 -4.23
CA ALA A 124 23.32 -3.57 -2.97
C ALA A 124 24.71 -3.74 -2.35
N GLU A 125 25.69 -4.20 -3.13
CA GLU A 125 27.09 -4.38 -2.70
C GLU A 125 27.71 -3.06 -2.21
N LYS A 126 27.53 -1.98 -2.96
CA LYS A 126 28.01 -0.64 -2.59
C LYS A 126 27.53 -0.19 -1.21
N HIS A 127 26.32 -0.61 -0.85
CA HIS A 127 25.68 -0.21 0.40
C HIS A 127 25.73 -1.28 1.50
N GLY A 128 26.42 -2.41 1.24
CA GLY A 128 26.57 -3.51 2.22
C GLY A 128 25.26 -4.22 2.53
N CYS A 129 24.37 -4.29 1.54
CA CYS A 129 23.09 -4.94 1.66
C CYS A 129 23.06 -6.24 0.86
N ASP A 130 22.47 -7.29 1.45
CA ASP A 130 22.40 -8.63 0.85
C ASP A 130 20.96 -9.09 0.59
N ARG A 131 19.99 -8.35 1.10
CA ARG A 131 18.55 -8.61 0.93
C ARG A 131 17.87 -7.45 0.26
N VAL A 132 16.83 -7.75 -0.49
CA VAL A 132 15.96 -6.76 -1.11
C VAL A 132 14.51 -7.11 -0.84
N TYR A 133 13.71 -6.12 -0.56
CA TYR A 133 12.26 -6.22 -0.41
C TYR A 133 11.61 -5.28 -1.40
N LEU A 134 10.60 -5.77 -2.13
CA LEU A 134 9.66 -4.92 -2.84
C LEU A 134 8.70 -4.32 -1.82
N VAL A 135 8.48 -3.02 -1.90
CA VAL A 135 7.66 -2.27 -0.96
C VAL A 135 6.58 -1.54 -1.73
N THR A 136 5.33 -1.83 -1.42
CA THR A 136 4.18 -1.25 -2.07
C THR A 136 3.24 -0.61 -1.07
N PHE A 137 2.66 0.53 -1.41
CA PHE A 137 1.66 1.24 -0.62
C PHE A 137 0.88 2.22 -1.50
N SER A 138 -0.27 2.67 -1.03
CA SER A 138 -1.02 3.70 -1.74
C SER A 138 -0.29 5.05 -1.70
N ALA A 139 -0.19 5.73 -2.84
CA ALA A 139 0.42 7.06 -2.92
C ALA A 139 -0.23 8.10 -2.00
N GLU A 140 -1.47 7.87 -1.58
CA GLU A 140 -2.19 8.73 -0.63
C GLU A 140 -1.67 8.57 0.80
N GLU A 141 -1.06 7.41 1.10
CA GLU A 141 -0.51 7.05 2.41
C GLU A 141 1.00 7.31 2.52
N TYR A 142 1.59 8.00 1.55
CA TYR A 142 3.03 8.23 1.48
C TYR A 142 3.66 8.74 2.79
N GLU A 143 3.02 9.69 3.46
CA GLU A 143 3.54 10.25 4.72
C GLU A 143 3.57 9.20 5.85
N LYS A 144 2.59 8.30 5.87
CA LYS A 144 2.56 7.18 6.84
C LYS A 144 3.64 6.16 6.49
N ALA A 145 3.72 5.77 5.21
CA ALA A 145 4.77 4.88 4.71
C ALA A 145 6.15 5.43 5.04
N LEU A 146 6.38 6.72 4.79
CA LEU A 146 7.64 7.39 5.08
C LEU A 146 8.01 7.34 6.57
N SER A 147 7.02 7.47 7.46
CA SER A 147 7.24 7.33 8.91
C SER A 147 7.67 5.92 9.29
N VAL A 148 7.02 4.90 8.72
CA VAL A 148 7.37 3.47 8.92
C VAL A 148 8.75 3.17 8.37
N MET A 149 9.04 3.58 7.13
CA MET A 149 10.35 3.40 6.50
C MET A 149 11.49 3.99 7.35
N ARG A 150 11.31 5.20 7.87
CA ARG A 150 12.30 5.83 8.75
C ARG A 150 12.54 5.04 10.03
N ARG A 151 11.49 4.49 10.63
CA ARG A 151 11.64 3.65 11.82
C ARG A 151 12.39 2.35 11.49
N ILE A 152 12.07 1.71 10.37
CA ILE A 152 12.82 0.54 9.90
C ILE A 152 14.31 0.88 9.72
N LEU A 153 14.63 2.01 9.09
CA LEU A 153 16.02 2.43 8.92
C LEU A 153 16.73 2.63 10.26
N GLN A 154 16.10 3.27 11.23
CA GLN A 154 16.67 3.50 12.56
C GLN A 154 16.98 2.21 13.32
N GLU A 155 16.12 1.19 13.21
CA GLU A 155 16.24 -0.05 13.99
C GLU A 155 17.00 -1.15 13.23
N CYS A 156 16.83 -1.20 11.91
CA CYS A 156 17.36 -2.28 11.06
C CYS A 156 18.50 -1.83 10.15
N GLY A 157 18.66 -0.53 9.93
CA GLY A 157 19.59 0.01 8.94
C GLY A 157 19.11 -0.20 7.51
N GLY A 158 20.04 -0.16 6.55
CA GLY A 158 19.72 -0.36 5.14
C GLY A 158 19.33 0.92 4.41
N ILE A 159 18.62 0.78 3.28
CA ILE A 159 18.26 1.89 2.40
C ILE A 159 16.90 1.62 1.76
N PHE A 160 16.01 2.61 1.79
CA PHE A 160 14.85 2.63 0.90
C PHE A 160 15.15 3.48 -0.33
N CYS A 161 14.68 3.04 -1.47
CA CYS A 161 14.77 3.81 -2.72
C CYS A 161 13.55 3.53 -3.61
N GLY A 162 13.27 4.44 -4.54
CA GLY A 162 12.29 4.16 -5.59
C GLY A 162 12.75 3.02 -6.48
N ASP A 163 11.82 2.18 -6.93
CA ASP A 163 12.09 1.19 -7.97
C ASP A 163 12.14 1.87 -9.34
N THR A 164 13.26 2.54 -9.59
CA THR A 164 13.55 3.34 -10.78
C THR A 164 14.95 3.03 -11.28
N GLU A 165 15.27 3.40 -12.52
CA GLU A 165 16.59 3.14 -13.13
C GLU A 165 17.75 3.76 -12.32
N ASP A 166 17.51 4.86 -11.62
CA ASP A 166 18.50 5.60 -10.82
C ASP A 166 18.35 5.41 -9.31
N PHE A 167 17.45 4.53 -8.86
CA PHE A 167 17.10 4.30 -7.46
C PHE A 167 16.67 5.55 -6.69
N MET A 168 16.03 6.50 -7.38
CA MET A 168 15.58 7.73 -6.74
C MET A 168 14.07 7.76 -6.53
N PRO A 169 13.59 8.37 -5.47
CA PRO A 169 14.35 9.01 -4.38
C PRO A 169 15.03 8.01 -3.45
N LEU A 170 16.09 8.45 -2.78
CA LEU A 170 16.84 7.67 -1.82
C LEU A 170 16.51 8.12 -0.39
N LEU A 171 16.23 7.16 0.49
CA LEU A 171 16.01 7.37 1.91
C LEU A 171 17.02 6.55 2.71
N THR A 172 17.84 7.22 3.49
CA THR A 172 18.83 6.65 4.41
C THR A 172 18.59 7.20 5.80
N GLU A 173 19.21 6.60 6.81
CA GLU A 173 19.24 7.12 8.19
C GLU A 173 19.77 8.55 8.28
#